data_2129687b4c47aa00a4038228515b46ee
#
_entry.id   2129687b4c47aa00a4038228515b46ee
#
_cell.length_a   1.000
_cell.length_b   1.000
_cell.length_c   1.000
_cell.angle_alpha   90.00
_cell.angle_beta   90.00
_cell.angle_gamma   90.00
#
_symmetry.space_group_name_H-M   'P 1'
#
loop_
_entity.id
_entity.type
_entity.pdbx_description
1 polymer ?
#
loop_
_entity_poly.entity_id
_entity_poly.type
_entity_poly.pdbx_seq_one_letter_code
_entity_poly.pdbx_strand_id
1 'polypeptide(L)'
;FSSLQLECEVQAYLDWTQRELEEAGEYLSGYAGPWQTLALPRRISTDCVERNGYQFGKFCLTMDQDRILKLLTGRNLYSDPGVFVRELLQNAIDAVLTRSSLDPHVAEQDGRIVIRSWVDREGYSWFRIEDNGIGMDDHIITDYFLKVGRSYYTSDEFRADKRHYGRGADYNPIS
;
A
#
# COMPACT_ATOMS: atom_id res chain seq x y z
N PHE A 1 -16.06 0.44 13.90
CA PHE A 1 -16.39 -0.25 12.65
C PHE A 1 -15.87 -1.68 12.66
N SER A 2 -16.66 -2.62 12.16
CA SER A 2 -16.29 -4.03 11.93
C SER A 2 -16.27 -4.39 10.43
N SER A 3 -16.56 -3.43 9.55
CA SER A 3 -16.60 -3.61 8.10
C SER A 3 -15.77 -2.51 7.43
N LEU A 4 -14.76 -2.92 6.69
CA LEU A 4 -13.92 -2.02 5.88
C LEU A 4 -14.73 -1.31 4.81
N GLN A 5 -15.67 -2.02 4.17
CA GLN A 5 -16.52 -1.41 3.12
C GLN A 5 -17.36 -0.28 3.69
N LEU A 6 -18.01 -0.50 4.83
CA LEU A 6 -18.81 0.54 5.49
C LEU A 6 -17.94 1.75 5.89
N GLU A 7 -16.73 1.53 6.37
CA GLU A 7 -15.82 2.64 6.70
C GLU A 7 -15.41 3.42 5.46
N CYS A 8 -15.14 2.78 4.32
CA CYS A 8 -14.85 3.46 3.06
C CYS A 8 -16.00 4.37 2.62
N GLU A 9 -17.24 3.91 2.72
CA GLU A 9 -18.44 4.70 2.38
C GLU A 9 -18.62 5.91 3.33
N VAL A 10 -18.45 5.68 4.63
CA VAL A 10 -18.51 6.75 5.63
C VAL A 10 -17.39 7.76 5.43
N GLN A 11 -16.16 7.30 5.16
CA GLN A 11 -15.02 8.19 4.91
C GLN A 11 -15.26 9.06 3.66
N ALA A 12 -15.77 8.47 2.58
CA ALA A 12 -16.12 9.21 1.37
C ALA A 12 -17.17 10.30 1.65
N TYR A 13 -18.16 9.99 2.49
CA TYR A 13 -19.17 10.97 2.92
C TYR A 13 -18.57 12.09 3.80
N LEU A 14 -17.68 11.76 4.71
CA LEU A 14 -16.98 12.73 5.56
C LEU A 14 -16.07 13.66 4.73
N ASP A 15 -15.35 13.12 3.76
CA ASP A 15 -14.50 13.88 2.84
C ASP A 15 -15.34 14.81 1.94
N TRP A 16 -16.50 14.36 1.51
CA TRP A 16 -17.46 15.22 0.79
C TRP A 16 -17.99 16.34 1.71
N THR A 17 -18.44 16.01 2.92
CA THR A 17 -18.95 16.99 3.89
C THR A 17 -17.88 18.02 4.26
N GLN A 18 -16.63 17.61 4.40
CA GLN A 18 -15.50 18.53 4.65
C GLN A 18 -15.35 19.56 3.52
N ARG A 19 -15.42 19.12 2.27
CA ARG A 19 -15.36 20.03 1.11
C ARG A 19 -16.54 21.01 1.07
N GLU A 20 -17.75 20.55 1.32
CA GLU A 20 -18.93 21.43 1.40
C GLU A 20 -18.81 22.50 2.49
N LEU A 21 -18.24 22.14 3.65
CA LEU A 21 -17.97 23.10 4.73
C LEU A 21 -16.89 24.13 4.34
N GLU A 22 -15.86 23.73 3.63
CA GLU A 22 -14.81 24.61 3.13
C GLU A 22 -15.37 25.59 2.10
N GLU A 23 -16.11 25.10 1.11
CA GLU A 23 -16.78 25.94 0.10
C GLU A 23 -17.77 26.90 0.73
N ALA A 24 -18.62 26.43 1.65
CA ALA A 24 -19.57 27.29 2.37
C ALA A 24 -18.83 28.38 3.19
N GLY A 25 -17.70 28.04 3.80
CA GLY A 25 -16.86 29.00 4.51
C GLY A 25 -16.28 30.08 3.59
N GLU A 26 -15.83 29.71 2.40
CA GLU A 26 -15.37 30.65 1.38
C GLU A 26 -16.48 31.58 0.92
N TYR A 27 -17.67 31.03 0.62
CA TYR A 27 -18.83 31.84 0.24
C TYR A 27 -19.19 32.84 1.33
N LEU A 28 -19.26 32.40 2.60
CA LEU A 28 -19.64 33.30 3.72
C LEU A 28 -18.59 34.39 3.95
N SER A 29 -17.31 34.11 3.70
CA SER A 29 -16.24 35.11 3.85
C SER A 29 -16.36 36.29 2.86
N GLY A 30 -16.98 36.05 1.70
CA GLY A 30 -17.24 37.06 0.67
C GLY A 30 -18.47 37.97 0.93
N TYR A 31 -19.33 37.64 1.89
CA TYR A 31 -20.54 38.37 2.18
C TYR A 31 -20.32 39.38 3.32
N ALA A 32 -20.75 40.65 3.07
CA ALA A 32 -20.82 41.68 4.11
C ALA A 32 -22.17 41.57 4.87
N GLY A 33 -22.13 41.74 6.20
CA GLY A 33 -23.36 41.81 7.00
C GLY A 33 -23.41 40.74 8.13
N PRO A 34 -24.60 40.38 8.63
CA PRO A 34 -24.76 39.53 9.81
C PRO A 34 -24.17 38.12 9.64
N TRP A 35 -23.96 37.68 8.43
CA TRP A 35 -23.40 36.35 8.11
C TRP A 35 -21.88 36.25 8.32
N GLN A 36 -21.15 37.38 8.43
CA GLN A 36 -19.71 37.38 8.70
C GLN A 36 -19.34 36.81 10.09
N THR A 37 -20.32 36.80 11.01
CA THR A 37 -20.11 36.26 12.36
C THR A 37 -20.45 34.78 12.48
N LEU A 38 -20.97 34.16 11.40
CA LEU A 38 -21.27 32.73 11.38
C LEU A 38 -19.96 31.94 11.25
N ALA A 39 -19.56 31.30 12.34
CA ALA A 39 -18.41 30.40 12.34
C ALA A 39 -18.86 28.97 12.01
N LEU A 40 -18.55 28.50 10.81
CA LEU A 40 -18.71 27.09 10.46
C LEU A 40 -17.57 26.27 11.05
N PRO A 41 -17.81 24.99 11.39
CA PRO A 41 -16.73 24.07 11.72
C PRO A 41 -15.72 24.02 10.56
N ARG A 42 -14.44 24.17 10.87
CA ARG A 42 -13.38 24.15 9.85
C ARG A 42 -12.91 22.73 9.50
N ARG A 43 -13.17 21.79 10.39
CA ARG A 43 -12.65 20.42 10.25
C ARG A 43 -13.61 19.42 10.90
N ILE A 44 -13.80 18.31 10.20
CA ILE A 44 -14.44 17.11 10.73
C ILE A 44 -13.35 16.27 11.37
N SER A 45 -13.49 15.92 12.68
CA SER A 45 -12.58 15.01 13.34
C SER A 45 -13.06 13.57 13.19
N THR A 46 -12.13 12.69 12.85
CA THR A 46 -12.33 11.24 12.80
C THR A 46 -11.69 10.52 13.99
N ASP A 47 -11.27 11.26 15.02
CA ASP A 47 -10.56 10.72 16.18
C ASP A 47 -11.40 9.73 17.01
N CYS A 48 -12.74 9.81 16.88
CA CYS A 48 -13.67 8.89 17.53
C CYS A 48 -13.96 7.61 16.72
N VAL A 49 -13.31 7.40 15.58
CA VAL A 49 -13.53 6.20 14.78
C VAL A 49 -12.71 5.04 15.34
N GLU A 50 -13.40 4.10 15.99
CA GLU A 50 -12.79 2.86 16.48
C GLU A 50 -12.91 1.76 15.44
N ARG A 51 -11.82 1.01 15.24
CA ARG A 51 -11.70 -0.09 14.27
C ARG A 51 -11.48 -1.40 15.01
N ASN A 52 -12.14 -2.44 14.56
CA ASN A 52 -12.01 -3.75 15.14
C ASN A 52 -11.65 -4.79 14.07
N GLY A 53 -10.44 -5.36 14.18
CA GLY A 53 -10.00 -6.47 13.35
C GLY A 53 -9.38 -6.09 11.99
N TYR A 54 -9.16 -4.78 11.71
CA TYR A 54 -8.48 -4.31 10.49
C TYR A 54 -7.78 -2.97 10.70
N GLN A 55 -6.82 -2.65 9.83
CA GLN A 55 -6.21 -1.33 9.74
C GLN A 55 -6.79 -0.59 8.52
N PHE A 56 -7.19 0.66 8.73
CA PHE A 56 -7.62 1.54 7.65
C PHE A 56 -6.51 2.56 7.36
N GLY A 57 -6.05 2.56 6.13
CA GLY A 57 -5.07 3.53 5.64
C GLY A 57 -5.44 4.00 4.24
N LYS A 58 -4.99 5.17 3.84
CA LYS A 58 -5.12 5.66 2.46
C LYS A 58 -4.10 4.94 1.57
N PHE A 59 -4.21 3.62 1.48
CA PHE A 59 -3.38 2.82 0.60
C PHE A 59 -3.92 2.98 -0.82
N CYS A 60 -3.25 3.79 -1.62
CA CYS A 60 -3.55 3.96 -3.03
C CYS A 60 -2.41 3.40 -3.87
N LEU A 61 -2.74 2.56 -4.85
CA LEU A 61 -1.78 2.19 -5.88
C LEU A 61 -1.42 3.44 -6.67
N THR A 62 -0.18 3.88 -6.58
CA THR A 62 0.33 5.05 -7.30
C THR A 62 1.37 4.64 -8.31
N MET A 63 1.54 5.45 -9.35
CA MET A 63 2.53 5.21 -10.40
C MET A 63 3.63 6.26 -10.29
N ASP A 64 4.89 5.80 -10.29
CA ASP A 64 6.05 6.68 -10.44
C ASP A 64 6.15 7.11 -11.91
N GLN A 65 5.78 8.36 -12.21
CA GLN A 65 5.67 8.89 -13.58
C GLN A 65 7.00 8.81 -14.35
N ASP A 66 8.13 9.05 -13.69
CA ASP A 66 9.44 9.02 -14.34
C ASP A 66 9.86 7.61 -14.76
N ARG A 67 9.52 6.61 -13.93
CA ARG A 67 9.76 5.20 -14.26
C ARG A 67 8.82 4.68 -15.33
N ILE A 68 7.56 5.09 -15.31
CA ILE A 68 6.59 4.71 -16.34
C ILE A 68 6.97 5.31 -17.69
N LEU A 69 7.40 6.56 -17.76
CA LEU A 69 7.93 7.13 -18.99
C LEU A 69 9.12 6.34 -19.53
N LYS A 70 10.02 5.86 -18.66
CA LYS A 70 11.12 4.96 -19.07
C LYS A 70 10.63 3.59 -19.53
N LEU A 71 9.59 3.06 -18.91
CA LEU A 71 8.96 1.80 -19.31
C LEU A 71 8.17 1.95 -20.61
N LEU A 72 7.47 3.07 -20.84
CA LEU A 72 6.72 3.36 -22.07
C LEU A 72 7.64 3.60 -23.28
N THR A 73 8.84 4.11 -23.05
CA THR A 73 9.86 4.26 -24.10
C THR A 73 10.65 2.97 -24.35
N GLY A 74 10.64 2.02 -23.41
CA GLY A 74 11.16 0.65 -23.57
C GLY A 74 10.06 -0.29 -24.06
N ARG A 75 10.29 -0.95 -25.20
CA ARG A 75 9.35 -1.91 -25.82
C ARG A 75 8.94 -2.97 -24.78
N ASN A 76 7.62 -3.23 -24.69
CA ASN A 76 6.92 -4.27 -23.93
C ASN A 76 6.39 -3.87 -22.56
N LEU A 77 5.36 -3.01 -22.52
CA LEU A 77 4.50 -2.89 -21.36
C LEU A 77 3.35 -3.89 -21.47
N TYR A 78 3.38 -4.91 -20.61
CA TYR A 78 2.26 -5.76 -20.19
C TYR A 78 1.32 -6.28 -21.29
N SER A 79 1.86 -7.00 -22.25
CA SER A 79 1.04 -7.85 -23.14
C SER A 79 0.65 -9.20 -22.49
N ASP A 80 1.26 -9.55 -21.35
CA ASP A 80 1.03 -10.81 -20.66
C ASP A 80 0.25 -10.56 -19.34
N PRO A 81 -1.01 -11.04 -19.25
CA PRO A 81 -1.78 -10.93 -18.00
C PRO A 81 -1.14 -11.69 -16.81
N GLY A 82 -0.18 -12.58 -17.03
CA GLY A 82 0.53 -13.30 -15.97
C GLY A 82 1.64 -12.50 -15.29
N VAL A 83 1.99 -11.30 -15.77
CA VAL A 83 3.09 -10.51 -15.20
C VAL A 83 2.85 -10.18 -13.73
N PHE A 84 1.62 -9.81 -13.35
CA PHE A 84 1.32 -9.50 -11.95
C PHE A 84 1.55 -10.69 -11.01
N VAL A 85 1.27 -11.91 -11.46
CA VAL A 85 1.51 -13.13 -10.69
C VAL A 85 3.00 -13.33 -10.47
N ARG A 86 3.80 -13.09 -11.53
CA ARG A 86 5.25 -13.19 -11.45
C ARG A 86 5.82 -12.18 -10.47
N GLU A 87 5.39 -10.91 -10.55
CA GLU A 87 5.87 -9.86 -9.64
C GLU A 87 5.52 -10.16 -8.18
N LEU A 88 4.28 -10.60 -7.90
CA LEU A 88 3.88 -11.01 -6.55
C LEU A 88 4.68 -12.21 -6.05
N LEU A 89 4.97 -13.17 -6.92
CA LEU A 89 5.75 -14.34 -6.56
C LEU A 89 7.22 -13.99 -6.30
N GLN A 90 7.80 -13.10 -7.09
CA GLN A 90 9.16 -12.59 -6.86
C GLN A 90 9.27 -11.89 -5.51
N ASN A 91 8.32 -11.01 -5.19
CA ASN A 91 8.28 -10.34 -3.89
C ASN A 91 8.19 -11.34 -2.73
N ALA A 92 7.36 -12.40 -2.85
CA ALA A 92 7.26 -13.45 -1.84
C ALA A 92 8.56 -14.25 -1.71
N ILE A 93 9.23 -14.59 -2.81
CA ILE A 93 10.53 -15.26 -2.81
C ILE A 93 11.59 -14.40 -2.13
N ASP A 94 11.69 -13.12 -2.52
CA ASP A 94 12.63 -12.17 -1.95
C ASP A 94 12.42 -11.98 -0.44
N ALA A 95 11.15 -11.91 0.00
CA ALA A 95 10.81 -11.82 1.41
C ALA A 95 11.28 -13.04 2.22
N VAL A 96 11.05 -14.25 1.69
CA VAL A 96 11.45 -15.51 2.33
C VAL A 96 12.96 -15.65 2.39
N LEU A 97 13.65 -15.42 1.28
CA LEU A 97 15.12 -15.51 1.22
C LEU A 97 15.80 -14.45 2.07
N THR A 98 15.24 -13.25 2.11
CA THR A 98 15.73 -12.18 2.99
C THR A 98 15.61 -12.58 4.46
N ARG A 99 14.47 -13.16 4.88
CA ARG A 99 14.30 -13.66 6.24
C ARG A 99 15.37 -14.68 6.63
N SER A 100 15.59 -15.68 5.79
CA SER A 100 16.62 -16.71 6.08
C SER A 100 18.05 -16.15 6.05
N SER A 101 18.31 -15.09 5.28
CA SER A 101 19.61 -14.42 5.27
C SER A 101 19.86 -13.55 6.51
N LEU A 102 18.82 -12.99 7.10
CA LEU A 102 18.91 -12.10 8.26
C LEU A 102 18.84 -12.85 9.59
N ASP A 103 18.04 -13.92 9.68
CA ASP A 103 17.84 -14.71 10.89
C ASP A 103 18.63 -16.03 10.80
N PRO A 104 19.72 -16.19 11.58
CA PRO A 104 20.54 -17.40 11.55
C PRO A 104 19.82 -18.64 12.10
N HIS A 105 18.67 -18.48 12.76
CA HIS A 105 17.86 -19.58 13.29
C HIS A 105 16.81 -20.07 12.30
N VAL A 106 16.64 -19.36 11.18
CA VAL A 106 15.70 -19.73 10.10
C VAL A 106 16.51 -20.32 8.95
N ALA A 107 16.34 -21.61 8.73
CA ALA A 107 16.97 -22.26 7.58
C ALA A 107 16.20 -21.90 6.28
N GLU A 108 16.89 -21.90 5.15
CA GLU A 108 16.30 -21.61 3.85
C GLU A 108 15.15 -22.58 3.51
N GLN A 109 15.25 -23.83 3.94
CA GLN A 109 14.21 -24.85 3.78
C GLN A 109 12.95 -24.60 4.62
N ASP A 110 12.98 -23.70 5.59
CA ASP A 110 11.81 -23.30 6.39
C ASP A 110 10.96 -22.25 5.65
N GLY A 111 11.45 -21.77 4.51
CA GLY A 111 10.73 -20.86 3.62
C GLY A 111 9.48 -21.51 3.05
N ARG A 112 8.34 -20.81 3.12
CA ARG A 112 7.07 -21.30 2.62
C ARG A 112 6.34 -20.21 1.86
N ILE A 113 5.91 -20.56 0.64
CA ILE A 113 5.02 -19.75 -0.19
C ILE A 113 3.81 -20.61 -0.54
N VAL A 114 2.62 -20.08 -0.30
CA VAL A 114 1.35 -20.78 -0.59
C VAL A 114 0.58 -19.96 -1.60
N ILE A 115 0.20 -20.59 -2.71
CA ILE A 115 -0.61 -19.98 -3.76
C ILE A 115 -1.99 -20.64 -3.73
N ARG A 116 -3.04 -19.82 -3.74
CA ARG A 116 -4.43 -20.27 -3.80
C ARG A 116 -5.20 -19.45 -4.81
N SER A 117 -6.12 -20.08 -5.50
CA SER A 117 -7.13 -19.41 -6.33
C SER A 117 -8.51 -20.02 -6.08
N TRP A 118 -9.53 -19.19 -6.08
CA TRP A 118 -10.91 -19.62 -5.92
C TRP A 118 -11.87 -18.62 -6.54
N VAL A 119 -13.10 -19.01 -6.71
CA VAL A 119 -14.20 -18.11 -7.08
C VAL A 119 -15.11 -18.00 -5.86
N ASP A 120 -15.50 -16.80 -5.48
CA ASP A 120 -16.41 -16.57 -4.37
C ASP A 120 -17.89 -16.81 -4.77
N ARG A 121 -18.81 -16.61 -3.82
CA ARG A 121 -20.25 -16.81 -4.03
C ARG A 121 -20.86 -15.77 -4.97
N GLU A 122 -20.20 -14.66 -5.18
CA GLU A 122 -20.63 -13.55 -6.03
C GLU A 122 -20.04 -13.66 -7.44
N GLY A 123 -19.19 -14.69 -7.69
CA GLY A 123 -18.60 -14.99 -8.99
C GLY A 123 -17.27 -14.27 -9.25
N TYR A 124 -16.69 -13.59 -8.26
CA TYR A 124 -15.37 -12.97 -8.39
C TYR A 124 -14.26 -14.01 -8.26
N SER A 125 -13.29 -13.92 -9.15
CA SER A 125 -12.09 -14.75 -9.11
C SER A 125 -11.05 -14.12 -8.19
N TRP A 126 -10.57 -14.90 -7.24
CA TRP A 126 -9.54 -14.50 -6.28
C TRP A 126 -8.25 -15.24 -6.52
N PHE A 127 -7.15 -14.53 -6.31
CA PHE A 127 -5.81 -15.09 -6.31
C PHE A 127 -5.08 -14.60 -5.06
N ARG A 128 -4.46 -15.52 -4.32
CA ARG A 128 -3.78 -15.25 -3.06
C ARG A 128 -2.41 -15.87 -3.05
N ILE A 129 -1.41 -15.07 -2.70
CA ILE A 129 -0.06 -15.53 -2.37
C ILE A 129 0.17 -15.20 -0.89
N GLU A 130 0.59 -16.18 -0.15
CA GLU A 130 0.99 -16.06 1.26
C GLU A 130 2.44 -16.52 1.37
N ASP A 131 3.26 -15.75 2.06
CA ASP A 131 4.62 -16.12 2.39
C ASP A 131 4.85 -16.04 3.91
N ASN A 132 5.91 -16.66 4.38
CA ASN A 132 6.42 -16.53 5.74
C ASN A 132 7.74 -15.76 5.78
N GLY A 133 7.94 -14.83 4.87
CA GLY A 133 9.11 -13.96 4.78
C GLY A 133 9.21 -12.92 5.90
N ILE A 134 9.99 -11.86 5.64
CA ILE A 134 10.22 -10.77 6.61
C ILE A 134 8.99 -9.88 6.82
N GLY A 135 7.98 -9.96 5.94
CA GLY A 135 6.84 -9.06 5.94
C GLY A 135 7.17 -7.66 5.42
N MET A 136 6.17 -6.78 5.48
CA MET A 136 6.27 -5.38 5.10
C MET A 136 5.63 -4.52 6.18
N ASP A 137 6.27 -3.44 6.59
CA ASP A 137 5.69 -2.41 7.42
C ASP A 137 4.89 -1.39 6.57
N ASP A 138 4.24 -0.45 7.24
CA ASP A 138 3.41 0.57 6.56
C ASP A 138 4.22 1.43 5.59
N HIS A 139 5.49 1.69 5.90
CA HIS A 139 6.38 2.46 5.04
C HIS A 139 6.73 1.67 3.76
N ILE A 140 7.12 0.41 3.90
CA ILE A 140 7.43 -0.45 2.74
C ILE A 140 6.20 -0.62 1.85
N ILE A 141 5.01 -0.79 2.45
CA ILE A 141 3.75 -0.89 1.70
C ILE A 141 3.49 0.39 0.91
N THR A 142 3.56 1.56 1.55
CA THR A 142 3.16 2.83 0.93
C THR A 142 4.19 3.38 -0.04
N ASP A 143 5.49 3.21 0.24
CA ASP A 143 6.55 3.86 -0.54
C ASP A 143 7.17 2.97 -1.61
N TYR A 144 6.97 1.66 -1.52
CA TYR A 144 7.50 0.70 -2.48
C TYR A 144 6.40 -0.19 -3.07
N PHE A 145 5.70 -1.00 -2.26
CA PHE A 145 4.79 -2.01 -2.78
C PHE A 145 3.61 -1.43 -3.58
N LEU A 146 3.04 -0.32 -3.13
CA LEU A 146 1.94 0.38 -3.83
C LEU A 146 2.40 1.39 -4.87
N LYS A 147 3.71 1.53 -5.11
CA LYS A 147 4.26 2.38 -6.16
C LYS A 147 4.80 1.55 -7.31
N VAL A 148 4.05 1.47 -8.39
CA VAL A 148 4.47 0.74 -9.60
C VAL A 148 5.84 1.20 -10.08
N GLY A 149 6.74 0.26 -10.31
CA GLY A 149 8.10 0.50 -10.75
C GLY A 149 9.11 0.76 -9.61
N ARG A 150 8.70 0.67 -8.34
CA ARG A 150 9.62 0.69 -7.20
C ARG A 150 9.73 -0.68 -6.58
N SER A 151 10.94 -1.06 -6.17
CA SER A 151 11.20 -2.24 -5.36
C SER A 151 11.97 -1.84 -4.11
N TYR A 152 11.50 -2.28 -2.95
CA TYR A 152 12.21 -2.10 -1.69
C TYR A 152 13.56 -2.81 -1.72
N TYR A 153 13.60 -4.02 -2.24
CA TYR A 153 14.79 -4.86 -2.26
C TYR A 153 15.96 -4.30 -3.10
N THR A 154 15.68 -3.43 -4.06
CA THR A 154 16.70 -2.74 -4.87
C THR A 154 17.06 -1.34 -4.35
N SER A 155 16.40 -0.88 -3.28
CA SER A 155 16.58 0.46 -2.71
C SER A 155 17.89 0.60 -1.93
N ASP A 156 18.33 1.85 -1.74
CA ASP A 156 19.45 2.15 -0.86
C ASP A 156 19.11 1.93 0.61
N GLU A 157 17.83 2.06 0.96
CA GLU A 157 17.29 1.78 2.29
C GLU A 157 17.46 0.30 2.64
N PHE A 158 17.02 -0.62 1.78
CA PHE A 158 17.25 -2.05 1.97
C PHE A 158 18.73 -2.40 2.12
N ARG A 159 19.60 -1.76 1.31
CA ARG A 159 21.05 -1.96 1.43
C ARG A 159 21.62 -1.47 2.76
N ALA A 160 21.03 -0.39 3.32
CA ALA A 160 21.41 0.11 4.64
C ALA A 160 20.95 -0.84 5.74
N ASP A 161 19.71 -1.32 5.69
CA ASP A 161 19.14 -2.26 6.64
C ASP A 161 19.89 -3.59 6.61
N LYS A 162 20.18 -4.11 5.43
CA LYS A 162 21.00 -5.32 5.26
C LYS A 162 22.37 -5.20 5.92
N ARG A 163 23.04 -4.05 5.81
CA ARG A 163 24.33 -3.77 6.48
C ARG A 163 24.19 -3.74 8.01
N HIS A 164 23.07 -3.21 8.50
CA HIS A 164 22.82 -3.13 9.95
C HIS A 164 22.70 -4.51 10.59
N TYR A 165 22.10 -5.47 9.91
CA TYR A 165 21.96 -6.85 10.40
C TYR A 165 23.24 -7.68 10.31
N GLY A 166 24.30 -7.19 9.66
CA GLY A 166 25.66 -7.76 9.70
C GLY A 166 25.84 -9.13 9.05
N ARG A 167 24.80 -9.68 8.42
CA ARG A 167 24.79 -10.98 7.74
C ARG A 167 24.05 -10.90 6.41
N GLY A 168 24.32 -11.81 5.49
CA GLY A 168 23.62 -11.87 4.21
C GLY A 168 24.20 -10.98 3.12
N ALA A 169 25.53 -10.75 3.16
CA ALA A 169 26.23 -9.98 2.12
C ALA A 169 26.07 -10.57 0.70
N ASP A 170 25.82 -11.89 0.62
CA ASP A 170 25.82 -12.63 -0.65
C ASP A 170 24.45 -12.79 -1.28
N TYR A 171 23.35 -12.49 -0.57
CA TYR A 171 22.02 -12.55 -1.16
C TYR A 171 21.73 -11.29 -1.99
N ASN A 172 21.44 -11.48 -3.26
CA ASN A 172 20.94 -10.45 -4.16
C ASN A 172 19.46 -10.73 -4.51
N PRO A 173 18.54 -9.82 -4.17
CA PRO A 173 17.12 -9.94 -4.54
C PRO A 173 16.93 -10.09 -6.05
N ILE A 174 15.83 -10.75 -6.43
CA ILE A 174 15.45 -10.99 -7.83
C ILE A 174 14.73 -9.76 -8.41
N SER A 175 13.99 -9.02 -7.56
CA SER A 175 13.17 -7.85 -7.94
C SER A 175 13.92 -6.53 -7.90
#